data_a5c6093eef6124c422b1769f0e8b6653
#
_entry.id   a5c6093eef6124c422b1769f0e8b6653
#
_cell.length_a   1.000
_cell.length_b   1.000
_cell.length_c   1.000
_cell.angle_alpha   90.00
_cell.angle_beta   90.00
_cell.angle_gamma   90.00
#
_symmetry.space_group_name_H-M   'P 1'
#
loop_
_entity.id
_entity.type
_entity.pdbx_description
1 polymer ?
#
loop_
_entity_poly.entity_id
_entity_poly.type
_entity_poly.pdbx_seq_one_letter_code
_entity_poly.pdbx_strand_id
1 'polypeptide(L)'
;MHGRTDVLITVSFVSSVLSALGSLFIISNWLLFPSRRIFFTKLIVCLSVANLISSAAYSLSIFSRGSVDASNALCRTQAVLTITFEMASVLWTVAIAWTLYTMVVLKAARVERQERWYHAGCWGVPAAVAVVLLATDARGPADREEEWCWI
;
A
#
# COMPACT_ATOMS: atom_id res chain seq x y z
N MET A 1 -16.72 2.77 -26.19
CA MET A 1 -15.87 3.15 -25.03
C MET A 1 -15.77 2.03 -23.98
N HIS A 2 -16.72 1.09 -23.90
CA HIS A 2 -16.71 -0.04 -22.93
C HIS A 2 -15.45 -0.91 -22.95
N GLY A 3 -14.90 -1.26 -24.10
CA GLY A 3 -13.76 -2.16 -24.17
C GLY A 3 -12.44 -1.63 -23.57
N ARG A 4 -12.32 -0.31 -23.39
CA ARG A 4 -11.10 0.30 -22.83
C ARG A 4 -11.08 0.27 -21.31
N THR A 5 -12.24 0.45 -20.70
CA THR A 5 -12.44 0.33 -19.26
C THR A 5 -12.28 -1.11 -18.80
N ASP A 6 -12.81 -2.09 -19.53
CA ASP A 6 -12.70 -3.51 -19.19
C ASP A 6 -11.23 -3.98 -19.23
N VAL A 7 -10.44 -3.50 -20.19
CA VAL A 7 -9.00 -3.82 -20.26
C VAL A 7 -8.26 -3.24 -19.06
N LEU A 8 -8.49 -1.97 -18.71
CA LEU A 8 -7.82 -1.32 -17.56
C LEU A 8 -8.11 -2.05 -16.25
N ILE A 9 -9.36 -2.45 -16.04
CA ILE A 9 -9.76 -3.17 -14.85
C ILE A 9 -9.12 -4.54 -14.78
N THR A 10 -9.12 -5.27 -15.89
CA THR A 10 -8.50 -6.60 -15.95
C THR A 10 -7.00 -6.52 -15.67
N VAL A 11 -6.32 -5.55 -16.26
CA VAL A 11 -4.87 -5.34 -16.03
C VAL A 11 -4.60 -4.98 -14.57
N SER A 12 -5.38 -4.06 -13.99
CA SER A 12 -5.24 -3.67 -12.58
C SER A 12 -5.48 -4.83 -11.63
N PHE A 13 -6.49 -5.66 -11.92
CA PHE A 13 -6.78 -6.85 -11.10
C PHE A 13 -5.64 -7.87 -11.16
N VAL A 14 -5.18 -8.21 -12.36
CA VAL A 14 -4.07 -9.16 -12.54
C VAL A 14 -2.81 -8.65 -11.82
N SER A 15 -2.51 -7.35 -11.96
CA SER A 15 -1.37 -6.73 -11.26
C SER A 15 -1.51 -6.79 -9.75
N SER A 16 -2.71 -6.54 -9.21
CA SER A 16 -2.99 -6.61 -7.77
C SER A 16 -2.81 -8.04 -7.23
N VAL A 17 -3.30 -9.04 -7.96
CA VAL A 17 -3.13 -10.45 -7.56
C VAL A 17 -1.66 -10.85 -7.57
N LEU A 18 -0.90 -10.49 -8.59
CA LEU A 18 0.54 -10.77 -8.67
C LEU A 18 1.30 -10.08 -7.54
N SER A 19 0.98 -8.82 -7.24
CA SER A 19 1.56 -8.07 -6.12
C SER A 19 1.24 -8.72 -4.78
N ALA A 20 0.00 -9.16 -4.56
CA ALA A 20 -0.41 -9.87 -3.35
C ALA A 20 0.36 -11.18 -3.17
N LEU A 21 0.47 -11.99 -4.22
CA LEU A 21 1.21 -13.25 -4.18
C LEU A 21 2.70 -13.04 -3.89
N GLY A 22 3.34 -12.05 -4.52
CA GLY A 22 4.73 -11.69 -4.25
C GLY A 22 4.94 -11.23 -2.81
N SER A 23 4.05 -10.39 -2.30
CA SER A 23 4.09 -9.91 -0.91
C SER A 23 3.90 -11.04 0.10
N LEU A 24 2.94 -11.93 -0.13
CA LEU A 24 2.72 -13.12 0.69
C LEU A 24 3.94 -14.05 0.70
N PHE A 25 4.57 -14.25 -0.46
CA PHE A 25 5.78 -15.05 -0.56
C PHE A 25 6.92 -14.47 0.30
N ILE A 26 7.16 -13.15 0.23
CA ILE A 26 8.19 -12.48 1.03
C ILE A 26 7.89 -12.61 2.53
N ILE A 27 6.65 -12.32 2.95
CA ILE A 27 6.22 -12.40 4.34
C ILE A 27 6.35 -13.84 4.86
N SER A 28 5.90 -14.83 4.08
CA SER A 28 5.98 -16.24 4.45
C SER A 28 7.44 -16.71 4.63
N ASN A 29 8.33 -16.33 3.73
CA ASN A 29 9.75 -16.63 3.86
C ASN A 29 10.36 -16.04 5.13
N TRP A 30 10.00 -14.79 5.47
CA TRP A 30 10.50 -14.15 6.68
C TRP A 30 9.99 -14.83 7.96
N LEU A 31 8.75 -15.31 7.96
CA LEU A 31 8.17 -16.04 9.10
C LEU A 31 8.78 -17.41 9.26
N LEU A 32 8.98 -18.14 8.15
CA LEU A 32 9.46 -19.52 8.16
C LEU A 32 10.96 -19.64 8.45
N PHE A 33 11.76 -18.63 8.06
CA PHE A 33 13.23 -18.68 8.19
C PHE A 33 13.78 -17.61 9.15
N PRO A 34 13.81 -17.88 10.48
CA PRO A 34 14.30 -16.93 11.50
C PRO A 34 15.73 -16.45 11.25
N SER A 35 16.58 -17.30 10.67
CA SER A 35 17.99 -16.97 10.35
C SER A 35 18.15 -15.82 9.34
N ARG A 36 17.10 -15.49 8.61
CA ARG A 36 17.09 -14.40 7.61
C ARG A 36 16.52 -13.08 8.14
N ARG A 37 16.23 -12.97 9.44
CA ARG A 37 15.65 -11.78 10.07
C ARG A 37 16.71 -10.70 10.35
N ILE A 38 17.43 -10.29 9.32
CA ILE A 38 18.35 -9.14 9.39
C ILE A 38 17.54 -7.83 9.24
N PHE A 39 18.13 -6.72 9.69
CA PHE A 39 17.50 -5.41 9.66
C PHE A 39 16.92 -5.05 8.28
N PHE A 40 17.68 -5.25 7.22
CA PHE A 40 17.25 -4.94 5.86
C PHE A 40 16.02 -5.74 5.42
N THR A 41 15.96 -7.03 5.79
CA THR A 41 14.81 -7.89 5.47
C THR A 41 13.54 -7.43 6.20
N LYS A 42 13.64 -6.87 7.41
CA LYS A 42 12.50 -6.28 8.11
C LYS A 42 11.88 -5.11 7.32
N LEU A 43 12.69 -4.23 6.74
CA LEU A 43 12.21 -3.12 5.92
C LEU A 43 11.45 -3.62 4.69
N ILE A 44 11.97 -4.67 4.04
CA ILE A 44 11.31 -5.30 2.88
C ILE A 44 9.96 -5.92 3.29
N VAL A 45 9.89 -6.54 4.46
CA VAL A 45 8.64 -7.10 4.99
C VAL A 45 7.62 -6.00 5.27
N CYS A 46 8.02 -4.86 5.85
CA CYS A 46 7.13 -3.72 6.06
C CYS A 46 6.58 -3.18 4.73
N LEU A 47 7.41 -3.05 3.71
CA LEU A 47 6.99 -2.71 2.36
C LEU A 47 5.99 -3.74 1.80
N SER A 48 6.28 -5.04 1.98
CA SER A 48 5.41 -6.12 1.51
C SER A 48 4.05 -6.13 2.21
N VAL A 49 4.00 -5.79 3.50
CA VAL A 49 2.73 -5.62 4.24
C VAL A 49 1.91 -4.47 3.67
N ALA A 50 2.53 -3.31 3.41
CA ALA A 50 1.84 -2.18 2.79
C ALA A 50 1.28 -2.55 1.41
N ASN A 51 2.07 -3.20 0.55
CA ASN A 51 1.66 -3.65 -0.77
C ASN A 51 0.54 -4.70 -0.72
N LEU A 52 0.57 -5.61 0.25
CA LEU A 52 -0.48 -6.63 0.41
C LEU A 52 -1.83 -5.99 0.75
N ILE A 53 -1.84 -5.02 1.67
CA ILE A 53 -3.08 -4.33 2.07
C ILE A 53 -3.59 -3.46 0.91
N SER A 54 -2.73 -2.74 0.21
CA SER A 54 -3.09 -1.97 -0.98
C SER A 54 -3.69 -2.87 -2.07
N SER A 55 -3.06 -4.02 -2.36
CA SER A 55 -3.58 -4.99 -3.33
C SER A 55 -4.95 -5.57 -2.93
N ALA A 56 -5.17 -5.81 -1.63
CA ALA A 56 -6.47 -6.23 -1.12
C ALA A 56 -7.54 -5.14 -1.30
N ALA A 57 -7.19 -3.87 -1.03
CA ALA A 57 -8.08 -2.74 -1.23
C ALA A 57 -8.47 -2.58 -2.72
N TYR A 58 -7.54 -2.75 -3.65
CA TYR A 58 -7.86 -2.79 -5.09
C TYR A 58 -8.80 -3.94 -5.47
N SER A 59 -8.63 -5.10 -4.86
CA SER A 59 -9.48 -6.25 -5.16
C SER A 59 -10.92 -6.05 -4.67
N LEU A 60 -11.13 -5.27 -3.60
CA LEU A 60 -12.46 -4.90 -3.11
C LEU A 60 -13.28 -4.11 -4.13
N SER A 61 -12.64 -3.32 -5.01
CA SER A 61 -13.33 -2.53 -6.04
C SER A 61 -14.15 -3.40 -7.01
N ILE A 62 -13.70 -4.62 -7.24
CA ILE A 62 -14.39 -5.54 -8.14
C ILE A 62 -15.65 -6.11 -7.51
N PHE A 63 -15.61 -6.38 -6.20
CA PHE A 63 -16.76 -6.88 -5.45
C PHE A 63 -17.84 -5.84 -5.21
N SER A 64 -17.49 -4.54 -5.16
CA SER A 64 -18.44 -3.45 -4.93
C SER A 64 -19.26 -3.08 -6.18
N ARG A 65 -18.88 -3.52 -7.37
CA ARG A 65 -19.57 -3.22 -8.63
C ARG A 65 -21.00 -3.76 -8.75
N GLY A 66 -21.40 -4.72 -7.91
CA GLY A 66 -22.72 -5.36 -7.97
C GLY A 66 -23.76 -4.83 -6.99
N SER A 67 -23.40 -3.99 -6.02
CA SER A 67 -24.31 -3.55 -4.96
C SER A 67 -24.37 -2.02 -4.88
N VAL A 68 -25.41 -1.48 -5.51
CA VAL A 68 -25.67 -0.02 -5.62
C VAL A 68 -25.88 0.66 -4.26
N ASP A 69 -26.30 -0.07 -3.23
CA ASP A 69 -26.62 0.47 -1.90
C ASP A 69 -25.47 0.38 -0.87
N ALA A 70 -24.48 -0.48 -1.07
CA ALA A 70 -23.29 -0.54 -0.22
C ALA A 70 -22.25 0.54 -0.55
N SER A 71 -22.56 1.43 -1.47
CA SER A 71 -21.63 2.22 -2.26
C SER A 71 -20.82 3.26 -1.47
N ASN A 72 -21.41 3.96 -0.51
CA ASN A 72 -20.70 5.10 0.10
C ASN A 72 -19.64 4.70 1.14
N ALA A 73 -19.94 3.78 2.03
CA ALA A 73 -19.00 3.39 3.09
C ALA A 73 -17.86 2.50 2.58
N LEU A 74 -18.17 1.52 1.72
CA LEU A 74 -17.17 0.63 1.11
C LEU A 74 -16.24 1.40 0.17
N CYS A 75 -16.79 2.26 -0.67
CA CYS A 75 -16.04 3.10 -1.57
C CYS A 75 -15.07 4.02 -0.82
N ARG A 76 -15.55 4.69 0.22
CA ARG A 76 -14.72 5.56 1.07
C ARG A 76 -13.61 4.77 1.78
N THR A 77 -13.94 3.63 2.37
CA THR A 77 -12.96 2.78 3.04
C THR A 77 -11.88 2.31 2.06
N GLN A 78 -12.28 1.86 0.89
CA GLN A 78 -11.36 1.43 -0.16
C GLN A 78 -10.43 2.56 -0.60
N ALA A 79 -10.96 3.74 -0.90
CA ALA A 79 -10.16 4.88 -1.33
C ALA A 79 -9.13 5.29 -0.25
N VAL A 80 -9.56 5.39 1.01
CA VAL A 80 -8.67 5.73 2.14
C VAL A 80 -7.60 4.66 2.32
N LEU A 81 -7.95 3.37 2.28
CA LEU A 81 -6.98 2.28 2.39
C LEU A 81 -5.97 2.31 1.26
N THR A 82 -6.43 2.44 0.02
CA THR A 82 -5.56 2.49 -1.15
C THR A 82 -4.55 3.63 -1.04
N ILE A 83 -4.99 4.86 -0.82
CA ILE A 83 -4.12 6.03 -0.73
C ILE A 83 -3.14 5.89 0.44
N THR A 84 -3.62 5.45 1.60
CA THR A 84 -2.80 5.30 2.80
C THR A 84 -1.68 4.29 2.60
N PHE A 85 -2.00 3.10 2.09
CA PHE A 85 -1.01 2.03 1.97
C PHE A 85 -0.12 2.17 0.74
N GLU A 86 -0.56 2.83 -0.32
CA GLU A 86 0.32 3.23 -1.41
C GLU A 86 1.34 4.28 -0.97
N MET A 87 0.90 5.30 -0.23
CA MET A 87 1.81 6.29 0.36
C MET A 87 2.81 5.61 1.31
N ALA A 88 2.35 4.69 2.16
CA ALA A 88 3.24 3.91 3.03
C ALA A 88 4.27 3.12 2.22
N SER A 89 3.88 2.46 1.12
CA SER A 89 4.80 1.69 0.29
C SER A 89 5.88 2.56 -0.37
N VAL A 90 5.51 3.75 -0.84
CA VAL A 90 6.47 4.73 -1.36
C VAL A 90 7.47 5.16 -0.29
N LEU A 91 6.99 5.49 0.91
CA LEU A 91 7.86 5.90 2.02
C LEU A 91 8.79 4.76 2.47
N TRP A 92 8.31 3.52 2.51
CA TRP A 92 9.17 2.36 2.79
C TRP A 92 10.21 2.13 1.70
N THR A 93 9.87 2.36 0.43
CA THR A 93 10.82 2.29 -0.68
C THR A 93 11.91 3.34 -0.53
N VAL A 94 11.55 4.57 -0.17
CA VAL A 94 12.53 5.65 0.12
C VAL A 94 13.41 5.28 1.31
N ALA A 95 12.83 4.74 2.40
CA ALA A 95 13.58 4.31 3.57
C ALA A 95 14.59 3.19 3.24
N ILE A 96 14.21 2.23 2.39
CA ILE A 96 15.09 1.17 1.90
C ILE A 96 16.23 1.77 1.07
N ALA A 97 15.92 2.64 0.12
CA ALA A 97 16.92 3.30 -0.73
C ALA A 97 17.89 4.13 0.11
N TRP A 98 17.39 4.89 1.08
CA TRP A 98 18.21 5.65 2.02
C TRP A 98 19.12 4.76 2.86
N THR A 99 18.59 3.64 3.36
CA THR A 99 19.36 2.65 4.11
C THR A 99 20.50 2.09 3.28
N LEU A 100 20.23 1.70 2.03
CA LEU A 100 21.26 1.21 1.10
C LEU A 100 22.32 2.27 0.85
N TYR A 101 21.92 3.51 0.59
CA TYR A 101 22.84 4.63 0.38
C TYR A 101 23.75 4.83 1.61
N THR A 102 23.18 4.84 2.82
CA THR A 102 23.96 5.03 4.05
C THR A 102 24.92 3.88 4.33
N MET A 103 24.52 2.63 4.02
CA MET A 103 25.37 1.45 4.19
C MET A 103 26.51 1.41 3.16
N VAL A 104 26.21 1.67 1.90
CA VAL A 104 27.18 1.48 0.80
C VAL A 104 28.08 2.70 0.62
N VAL A 105 27.49 3.89 0.58
CA VAL A 105 28.23 5.13 0.29
C VAL A 105 28.83 5.74 1.56
N LEU A 106 28.05 5.88 2.61
CA LEU A 106 28.49 6.49 3.86
C LEU A 106 29.19 5.49 4.82
N LYS A 107 29.18 4.20 4.47
CA LYS A 107 29.78 3.12 5.28
C LYS A 107 29.36 3.17 6.76
N ALA A 108 28.12 3.57 7.02
CA ALA A 108 27.58 3.74 8.35
C ALA A 108 27.36 2.38 9.04
N ALA A 109 28.05 2.14 10.15
CA ALA A 109 28.04 0.87 10.86
C ALA A 109 26.78 0.62 11.71
N ARG A 110 25.90 1.62 11.92
CA ARG A 110 24.76 1.54 12.86
C ARG A 110 23.46 2.06 12.25
N VAL A 111 23.08 1.52 11.11
CA VAL A 111 21.82 1.90 10.41
C VAL A 111 20.58 1.47 11.19
N GLU A 112 20.70 0.44 12.01
CA GLU A 112 19.60 -0.12 12.83
C GLU A 112 19.02 0.89 13.84
N ARG A 113 19.80 1.90 14.24
CA ARG A 113 19.33 2.95 15.16
C ARG A 113 18.21 3.80 14.56
N GLN A 114 18.07 3.81 13.24
CA GLN A 114 17.06 4.59 12.52
C GLN A 114 15.73 3.84 12.38
N GLU A 115 15.65 2.56 12.76
CA GLU A 115 14.44 1.72 12.60
C GLU A 115 13.18 2.40 13.18
N ARG A 116 13.29 2.96 14.38
CA ARG A 116 12.15 3.66 15.03
C ARG A 116 11.65 4.86 14.25
N TRP A 117 12.55 5.62 13.66
CA TRP A 117 12.20 6.78 12.84
C TRP A 117 11.57 6.39 11.52
N TYR A 118 12.03 5.29 10.91
CA TYR A 118 11.39 4.74 9.71
C TYR A 118 9.95 4.31 10.02
N HIS A 119 9.72 3.58 11.11
CA HIS A 119 8.37 3.19 11.50
C HIS A 119 7.48 4.40 11.80
N ALA A 120 7.97 5.39 12.52
CA ALA A 120 7.22 6.61 12.83
C ALA A 120 6.86 7.41 11.56
N GLY A 121 7.79 7.55 10.61
CA GLY A 121 7.55 8.26 9.36
C GLY A 121 6.70 7.46 8.37
N CYS A 122 7.10 6.22 8.08
CA CYS A 122 6.46 5.43 7.02
C CYS A 122 5.04 4.95 7.35
N TRP A 123 4.68 4.83 8.64
CA TRP A 123 3.32 4.54 9.08
C TRP A 123 2.59 5.77 9.59
N GLY A 124 3.28 6.67 10.30
CA GLY A 124 2.66 7.83 10.93
C GLY A 124 2.16 8.88 9.93
N VAL A 125 2.95 9.19 8.89
CA VAL A 125 2.54 10.17 7.87
C VAL A 125 1.31 9.68 7.09
N PRO A 126 1.27 8.46 6.53
CA PRO A 126 0.07 7.96 5.86
C PRO A 126 -1.14 7.87 6.78
N ALA A 127 -0.95 7.46 8.05
CA ALA A 127 -2.04 7.42 9.02
C ALA A 127 -2.61 8.82 9.31
N ALA A 128 -1.76 9.83 9.44
CA ALA A 128 -2.20 11.21 9.62
C ALA A 128 -3.01 11.71 8.42
N VAL A 129 -2.55 11.41 7.19
CA VAL A 129 -3.30 11.73 5.97
C VAL A 129 -4.65 11.01 5.95
N ALA A 130 -4.70 9.74 6.30
CA ALA A 130 -5.95 8.98 6.40
C ALA A 130 -6.94 9.63 7.38
N VAL A 131 -6.46 10.06 8.55
CA VAL A 131 -7.29 10.77 9.55
C VAL A 131 -7.83 12.08 8.97
N VAL A 132 -7.01 12.87 8.29
CA VAL A 132 -7.43 14.13 7.65
C VAL A 132 -8.50 13.85 6.59
N LEU A 133 -8.29 12.87 5.71
CA LEU A 133 -9.25 12.49 4.67
C LEU A 133 -10.59 12.03 5.27
N LEU A 134 -10.54 11.29 6.37
CA LEU A 134 -11.74 10.86 7.06
C LEU A 134 -12.47 12.03 7.77
N ALA A 135 -11.72 12.97 8.34
CA ALA A 135 -12.25 14.11 9.10
C ALA A 135 -12.84 15.20 8.19
N THR A 136 -12.22 15.45 7.03
CA THR A 136 -12.67 16.49 6.10
C THR A 136 -13.86 16.06 5.25
N ASP A 137 -14.26 14.78 5.35
CA ASP A 137 -15.32 14.19 4.49
C ASP A 137 -15.11 14.56 3.00
N ALA A 138 -13.82 14.61 2.60
CA ALA A 138 -13.39 14.99 1.26
C ALA A 138 -13.95 13.96 0.26
N ARG A 139 -15.18 14.20 -0.17
CA ARG A 139 -15.82 13.47 -1.24
C ARG A 139 -15.47 14.21 -2.52
N GLY A 140 -14.65 13.60 -3.34
CA GLY A 140 -14.62 13.99 -4.74
C GLY A 140 -16.04 13.82 -5.30
N PRO A 141 -16.48 14.67 -6.24
CA PRO A 141 -17.74 14.45 -6.94
C PRO A 141 -17.67 13.04 -7.53
N ALA A 142 -18.59 12.17 -7.10
CA ALA A 142 -18.80 10.89 -7.76
C ALA A 142 -19.44 11.20 -9.13
N ASP A 143 -18.62 11.62 -10.06
CA ASP A 143 -19.04 11.68 -11.45
C ASP A 143 -19.38 10.26 -11.86
N ARG A 144 -20.61 10.05 -12.27
CA ARG A 144 -21.21 8.73 -12.57
C ARG A 144 -20.51 7.97 -13.70
N GLU A 145 -19.44 8.51 -14.23
CA GLU A 145 -18.66 7.93 -15.32
C GLU A 145 -17.32 7.31 -14.86
N GLU A 146 -16.87 7.57 -13.61
CA GLU A 146 -15.66 6.96 -13.09
C GLU A 146 -16.00 5.70 -12.28
N GLU A 147 -15.62 4.54 -12.82
CA GLU A 147 -15.84 3.23 -12.23
C GLU A 147 -14.94 2.96 -11.00
N TRP A 148 -14.21 3.99 -10.54
CA TRP A 148 -13.28 3.92 -9.41
C TRP A 148 -13.70 4.89 -8.30
N CYS A 149 -13.57 4.43 -7.07
CA CYS A 149 -13.76 5.27 -5.90
C CYS A 149 -12.51 6.17 -5.70
N TRP A 150 -12.62 7.45 -6.04
CA TRP A 150 -11.62 8.46 -5.72
C TRP A 150 -12.08 9.34 -4.55
N ILE A 151 -11.10 9.90 -3.82
CA ILE A 151 -11.34 10.93 -2.80
C ILE A 151 -11.26 12.30 -3.47
#